data_b1eb05986f39f7fbab27a57db2751490
#
_entry.id   b1eb05986f39f7fbab27a57db2751490
#
_cell.length_a   1.000
_cell.length_b   1.000
_cell.length_c   1.000
_cell.angle_alpha   90.00
_cell.angle_beta   90.00
_cell.angle_gamma   90.00
#
_symmetry.space_group_name_H-M   'P 1'
#
loop_
_entity.id
_entity.type
_entity.pdbx_description
1 polymer ?
#
loop_
_entity_poly.entity_id
_entity_poly.type
_entity_poly.pdbx_seq_one_letter_code
_entity_poly.pdbx_strand_id
1 'polypeptide(L)'
;MSTEKNERCLAIFLRGMRGEKITVTELANEYGVSTKSIARDISEIRCFLAENRDLTGHAELVYDRSAKCYTLRINDFLRDSETLAVIKVLIGSRAFSKPELLEIIGKLRRFTSTRDKALLDSLISKEKCHYCEVRHDCSEGVVDMLWKLAGDIRSRTEITITYYKMNRDRVTHTIRPVSIMFSEYYFYLIAYKAEDESYSPVYFRVDRITSVVEHRTKFELPHGVDFDEGALRKKIQFMFPGVCRIIRFEFSGPSLQAILDRLPTAVVLDISGGKALVEAEVYGTGIMMYLLSQGSWVKVIAPDDFVEEYKAELNKMIGQYM
;
A
#
# COMPACT_ATOMS: atom_id res chain seq x y z
N MET A 1 38.22 -25.29 -18.04
CA MET A 1 38.45 -24.87 -16.65
C MET A 1 37.49 -25.60 -15.77
N SER A 2 37.97 -26.38 -14.79
CA SER A 2 37.08 -27.05 -13.82
C SER A 2 36.50 -26.00 -12.89
N THR A 3 35.23 -25.72 -12.99
CA THR A 3 34.53 -24.83 -12.06
C THR A 3 34.61 -25.44 -10.66
N GLU A 4 35.10 -24.65 -9.70
CA GLU A 4 35.20 -25.14 -8.33
C GLU A 4 33.81 -25.56 -7.81
N LYS A 5 33.76 -26.58 -6.96
CA LYS A 5 32.53 -27.16 -6.43
C LYS A 5 31.59 -26.09 -5.83
N ASN A 6 32.17 -25.15 -5.09
CA ASN A 6 31.40 -24.08 -4.42
C ASN A 6 30.73 -23.15 -5.44
N GLU A 7 31.45 -22.75 -6.50
CA GLU A 7 30.90 -21.93 -7.58
C GLU A 7 29.73 -22.64 -8.29
N ARG A 8 29.85 -23.95 -8.49
CA ARG A 8 28.81 -24.76 -9.10
C ARG A 8 27.58 -24.89 -8.21
N CYS A 9 27.73 -25.09 -6.90
CA CYS A 9 26.62 -25.11 -5.95
C CYS A 9 25.88 -23.77 -5.94
N LEU A 10 26.62 -22.64 -5.90
CA LEU A 10 26.03 -21.31 -5.97
C LEU A 10 25.30 -21.06 -7.29
N ALA A 11 25.88 -21.46 -8.41
CA ALA A 11 25.26 -21.32 -9.73
C ALA A 11 23.95 -22.13 -9.84
N ILE A 12 23.93 -23.36 -9.33
CA ILE A 12 22.73 -24.22 -9.28
C ILE A 12 21.64 -23.56 -8.43
N PHE A 13 22.02 -23.05 -7.26
CA PHE A 13 21.08 -22.34 -6.36
C PHE A 13 20.51 -21.08 -7.02
N LEU A 14 21.35 -20.23 -7.63
CA LEU A 14 20.93 -19.02 -8.32
C LEU A 14 20.00 -19.29 -9.52
N ARG A 15 20.23 -20.40 -10.24
CA ARG A 15 19.30 -20.85 -11.30
C ARG A 15 17.95 -21.24 -10.71
N GLY A 16 17.95 -21.98 -9.59
CA GLY A 16 16.72 -22.29 -8.87
C GLY A 16 15.96 -21.03 -8.45
N MET A 17 16.67 -20.02 -7.93
CA MET A 17 16.10 -18.70 -7.57
C MET A 17 15.44 -18.00 -8.77
N ARG A 18 15.94 -18.24 -9.98
CA ARG A 18 15.35 -17.70 -11.22
C ARG A 18 14.19 -18.55 -11.76
N GLY A 19 13.78 -19.60 -11.03
CA GLY A 19 12.74 -20.52 -11.46
C GLY A 19 13.14 -21.45 -12.61
N GLU A 20 14.45 -21.60 -12.89
CA GLU A 20 14.95 -22.52 -13.89
C GLU A 20 14.80 -23.97 -13.42
N LYS A 21 14.49 -24.86 -14.34
CA LYS A 21 14.48 -26.31 -14.06
C LYS A 21 15.92 -26.80 -13.96
N ILE A 22 16.21 -27.51 -12.88
CA ILE A 22 17.54 -28.04 -12.59
C ILE A 22 17.56 -29.50 -12.97
N THR A 23 18.17 -29.80 -14.11
CA THR A 23 18.29 -31.19 -14.67
C THR A 23 19.70 -31.70 -14.43
N VAL A 24 19.84 -32.84 -13.74
CA VAL A 24 21.16 -33.40 -13.38
C VAL A 24 22.01 -33.68 -14.62
N THR A 25 21.42 -34.21 -15.67
CA THR A 25 22.14 -34.58 -16.91
C THR A 25 22.63 -33.34 -17.67
N GLU A 26 21.82 -32.29 -17.76
CA GLU A 26 22.19 -31.05 -18.47
C GLU A 26 23.33 -30.35 -17.74
N LEU A 27 23.24 -30.24 -16.40
CA LEU A 27 24.29 -29.63 -15.58
C LEU A 27 25.58 -30.45 -15.60
N ALA A 28 25.49 -31.79 -15.62
CA ALA A 28 26.67 -32.65 -15.74
C ALA A 28 27.43 -32.39 -17.05
N ASN A 29 26.69 -32.27 -18.16
CA ASN A 29 27.28 -31.94 -19.44
C ASN A 29 27.84 -30.50 -19.49
N GLU A 30 27.12 -29.54 -18.98
CA GLU A 30 27.52 -28.13 -18.96
C GLU A 30 28.82 -27.91 -18.16
N TYR A 31 28.90 -28.50 -16.96
CA TYR A 31 30.07 -28.35 -16.09
C TYR A 31 31.18 -29.39 -16.34
N GLY A 32 30.98 -30.32 -17.29
CA GLY A 32 31.97 -31.35 -17.57
C GLY A 32 32.25 -32.32 -16.43
N VAL A 33 31.25 -32.58 -15.56
CA VAL A 33 31.38 -33.46 -14.40
C VAL A 33 30.40 -34.65 -14.48
N SER A 34 30.62 -35.65 -13.60
CA SER A 34 29.69 -36.78 -13.55
C SER A 34 28.31 -36.39 -13.00
N THR A 35 27.28 -37.13 -13.41
CA THR A 35 25.90 -36.97 -12.83
C THR A 35 25.89 -37.24 -11.34
N LYS A 36 26.78 -38.11 -10.82
CA LYS A 36 26.96 -38.33 -9.38
C LYS A 36 27.48 -37.10 -8.68
N SER A 37 28.36 -36.30 -9.29
CA SER A 37 28.87 -35.04 -8.73
C SER A 37 27.75 -34.03 -8.60
N ILE A 38 26.94 -33.83 -9.64
CA ILE A 38 25.78 -32.90 -9.60
C ILE A 38 24.75 -33.37 -8.57
N ALA A 39 24.46 -34.66 -8.49
CA ALA A 39 23.54 -35.20 -7.48
C ALA A 39 24.01 -34.95 -6.05
N ARG A 40 25.34 -35.00 -5.81
CA ARG A 40 25.95 -34.68 -4.52
C ARG A 40 25.84 -33.18 -4.22
N ASP A 41 26.11 -32.32 -5.20
CA ASP A 41 25.98 -30.87 -5.06
C ASP A 41 24.51 -30.48 -4.72
N ILE A 42 23.54 -31.07 -5.41
CA ILE A 42 22.10 -30.87 -5.11
C ILE A 42 21.77 -31.34 -3.69
N SER A 43 22.33 -32.48 -3.26
CA SER A 43 22.12 -32.98 -1.89
C SER A 43 22.67 -32.03 -0.83
N GLU A 44 23.85 -31.46 -1.06
CA GLU A 44 24.45 -30.49 -0.16
C GLU A 44 23.65 -29.18 -0.09
N ILE A 45 23.19 -28.69 -1.25
CA ILE A 45 22.28 -27.53 -1.27
C ILE A 45 21.01 -27.84 -0.45
N ARG A 46 20.42 -29.03 -0.61
CA ARG A 46 19.23 -29.44 0.15
C ARG A 46 19.49 -29.50 1.65
N CYS A 47 20.64 -30.05 2.09
CA CYS A 47 21.03 -30.05 3.49
C CYS A 47 21.18 -28.63 4.03
N PHE A 48 21.90 -27.76 3.31
CA PHE A 48 22.08 -26.37 3.71
C PHE A 48 20.74 -25.63 3.86
N LEU A 49 19.83 -25.81 2.90
CA LEU A 49 18.49 -25.19 2.94
C LEU A 49 17.66 -25.71 4.13
N ALA A 50 17.76 -27.00 4.45
CA ALA A 50 17.05 -27.60 5.57
C ALA A 50 17.58 -27.14 6.95
N GLU A 51 18.90 -26.92 7.05
CA GLU A 51 19.57 -26.48 8.29
C GLU A 51 19.46 -24.97 8.52
N ASN A 52 19.27 -24.16 7.45
CA ASN A 52 19.25 -22.70 7.53
C ASN A 52 17.90 -22.12 7.05
N ARG A 53 16.79 -22.67 7.53
CA ARG A 53 15.45 -22.29 7.08
C ARG A 53 15.15 -20.80 7.24
N ASP A 54 15.49 -20.22 8.39
CA ASP A 54 15.25 -18.79 8.67
C ASP A 54 16.04 -17.88 7.74
N LEU A 55 17.25 -18.30 7.32
CA LEU A 55 18.09 -17.54 6.38
C LEU A 55 17.61 -17.66 4.93
N THR A 56 17.03 -18.80 4.58
CA THR A 56 16.71 -19.18 3.19
C THR A 56 15.24 -19.02 2.83
N GLY A 57 14.42 -18.46 3.72
CA GLY A 57 12.98 -18.26 3.49
C GLY A 57 12.25 -19.58 3.26
N HIS A 58 12.56 -20.60 4.06
CA HIS A 58 11.99 -21.95 3.94
C HIS A 58 12.11 -22.52 2.51
N ALA A 59 13.25 -22.23 1.84
CA ALA A 59 13.52 -22.73 0.51
C ALA A 59 13.75 -24.24 0.48
N GLU A 60 13.21 -24.92 -0.53
CA GLU A 60 13.35 -26.36 -0.73
C GLU A 60 13.61 -26.70 -2.21
N LEU A 61 14.59 -27.56 -2.48
CA LEU A 61 14.77 -28.17 -3.79
C LEU A 61 13.90 -29.44 -3.88
N VAL A 62 12.79 -29.33 -4.62
CA VAL A 62 11.81 -30.42 -4.81
C VAL A 62 12.03 -31.11 -6.14
N TYR A 63 12.09 -32.45 -6.14
CA TYR A 63 12.20 -33.23 -7.36
C TYR A 63 10.82 -33.50 -7.98
N ASP A 64 10.64 -33.07 -9.20
CA ASP A 64 9.46 -33.40 -10.03
C ASP A 64 9.76 -34.67 -10.82
N ARG A 65 9.05 -35.76 -10.48
CA ARG A 65 9.20 -37.07 -11.16
C ARG A 65 8.72 -37.03 -12.58
N SER A 66 7.70 -36.23 -12.89
CA SER A 66 7.12 -36.14 -14.24
C SER A 66 8.04 -35.38 -15.21
N ALA A 67 8.62 -34.30 -14.72
CA ALA A 67 9.54 -33.45 -15.48
C ALA A 67 11.01 -33.88 -15.36
N LYS A 68 11.32 -34.86 -14.49
CA LYS A 68 12.68 -35.35 -14.18
C LYS A 68 13.70 -34.26 -13.85
N CYS A 69 13.26 -33.24 -13.17
CA CYS A 69 14.07 -32.09 -12.78
C CYS A 69 13.82 -31.68 -11.32
N TYR A 70 14.75 -30.89 -10.74
CA TYR A 70 14.53 -30.21 -9.49
C TYR A 70 14.02 -28.79 -9.74
N THR A 71 13.15 -28.32 -8.87
CA THR A 71 12.68 -26.92 -8.82
C THR A 71 12.89 -26.39 -7.42
N LEU A 72 13.39 -25.17 -7.30
CA LEU A 72 13.48 -24.47 -6.02
C LEU A 72 12.10 -23.88 -5.70
N ARG A 73 11.56 -24.23 -4.54
CA ARG A 73 10.37 -23.61 -3.96
C ARG A 73 10.80 -22.77 -2.77
N ILE A 74 10.36 -21.56 -2.71
CA ILE A 74 10.64 -20.64 -1.61
C ILE A 74 9.29 -20.11 -1.13
N ASN A 75 8.90 -20.49 0.09
CA ASN A 75 7.56 -20.20 0.59
C ASN A 75 7.43 -18.76 1.09
N ASP A 76 8.54 -18.12 1.50
CA ASP A 76 8.55 -16.78 2.08
C ASP A 76 8.80 -15.67 1.05
N PHE A 77 8.95 -16.01 -0.24
CA PHE A 77 9.00 -15.04 -1.33
C PHE A 77 7.66 -14.92 -2.04
N LEU A 78 7.41 -13.73 -2.61
CA LEU A 78 6.20 -13.49 -3.39
C LEU A 78 6.09 -14.47 -4.56
N ARG A 79 4.97 -15.16 -4.64
CA ARG A 79 4.61 -15.96 -5.82
C ARG A 79 4.32 -15.04 -7.00
N ASP A 80 4.42 -15.55 -8.22
CA ASP A 80 4.15 -14.79 -9.45
C ASP A 80 2.75 -14.14 -9.44
N SER A 81 1.75 -14.84 -8.90
CA SER A 81 0.39 -14.32 -8.71
C SER A 81 0.31 -13.18 -7.71
N GLU A 82 1.06 -13.25 -6.62
CA GLU A 82 1.13 -12.20 -5.60
C GLU A 82 1.90 -10.99 -6.13
N THR A 83 2.99 -11.22 -6.84
CA THR A 83 3.74 -10.17 -7.54
C THR A 83 2.85 -9.42 -8.53
N LEU A 84 2.05 -10.13 -9.34
CA LEU A 84 1.08 -9.50 -10.23
C LEU A 84 0.05 -8.67 -9.48
N ALA A 85 -0.54 -9.20 -8.41
CA ALA A 85 -1.53 -8.50 -7.61
C ALA A 85 -0.95 -7.20 -6.98
N VAL A 86 0.25 -7.27 -6.39
CA VAL A 86 0.93 -6.11 -5.82
C VAL A 86 1.21 -5.06 -6.90
N ILE A 87 1.75 -5.46 -8.06
CA ILE A 87 2.03 -4.53 -9.17
C ILE A 87 0.74 -3.86 -9.67
N LYS A 88 -0.37 -4.60 -9.80
CA LYS A 88 -1.67 -4.04 -10.20
C LYS A 88 -2.17 -2.99 -9.21
N VAL A 89 -2.05 -3.25 -7.90
CA VAL A 89 -2.41 -2.29 -6.85
C VAL A 89 -1.50 -1.05 -6.93
N LEU A 90 -0.18 -1.22 -7.11
CA LEU A 90 0.74 -0.10 -7.23
C LEU A 90 0.44 0.79 -8.45
N ILE A 91 0.17 0.20 -9.61
CA ILE A 91 -0.22 0.96 -10.81
C ILE A 91 -1.55 1.68 -10.57
N GLY A 92 -2.55 0.98 -10.04
CA GLY A 92 -3.89 1.53 -9.77
C GLY A 92 -3.90 2.63 -8.72
N SER A 93 -2.96 2.61 -7.77
CA SER A 93 -2.84 3.63 -6.72
C SER A 93 -2.46 5.00 -7.25
N ARG A 94 -1.70 5.08 -8.34
CA ARG A 94 -1.15 6.32 -8.91
C ARG A 94 -0.32 7.17 -7.93
N ALA A 95 0.11 6.57 -6.82
CA ALA A 95 0.73 7.25 -5.68
C ALA A 95 2.20 7.63 -5.88
N PHE A 96 2.85 7.01 -6.84
CA PHE A 96 4.27 7.17 -7.10
C PHE A 96 4.50 7.96 -8.40
N SER A 97 5.61 8.66 -8.48
CA SER A 97 6.07 9.18 -9.76
C SER A 97 6.35 8.03 -10.74
N LYS A 98 6.24 8.28 -12.03
CA LYS A 98 6.48 7.22 -13.02
C LYS A 98 7.87 6.59 -12.91
N PRO A 99 8.96 7.34 -12.68
CA PRO A 99 10.28 6.73 -12.43
C PRO A 99 10.31 5.82 -11.21
N GLU A 100 9.77 6.26 -10.05
CA GLU A 100 9.72 5.47 -8.82
C GLU A 100 8.91 4.18 -9.02
N LEU A 101 7.73 4.29 -9.64
CA LEU A 101 6.90 3.12 -9.95
C LEU A 101 7.63 2.11 -10.81
N LEU A 102 8.29 2.56 -11.89
CA LEU A 102 9.01 1.68 -12.80
C LEU A 102 10.20 0.99 -12.12
N GLU A 103 10.88 1.69 -11.22
CA GLU A 103 11.95 1.11 -10.42
C GLU A 103 11.43 0.03 -9.47
N ILE A 104 10.35 0.30 -8.72
CA ILE A 104 9.71 -0.65 -7.81
C ILE A 104 9.23 -1.88 -8.59
N ILE A 105 8.53 -1.69 -9.70
CA ILE A 105 8.09 -2.81 -10.57
C ILE A 105 9.30 -3.61 -11.06
N GLY A 106 10.36 -2.94 -11.47
CA GLY A 106 11.60 -3.59 -11.91
C GLY A 106 12.22 -4.48 -10.83
N LYS A 107 12.20 -4.04 -9.57
CA LYS A 107 12.67 -4.81 -8.41
C LYS A 107 11.74 -6.01 -8.14
N LEU A 108 10.43 -5.79 -8.05
CA LEU A 108 9.45 -6.85 -7.82
C LEU A 108 9.50 -7.93 -8.92
N ARG A 109 9.63 -7.53 -10.18
CA ARG A 109 9.75 -8.41 -11.32
C ARG A 109 10.96 -9.37 -11.26
N ARG A 110 12.02 -9.01 -10.52
CA ARG A 110 13.19 -9.90 -10.35
C ARG A 110 12.85 -11.17 -9.57
N PHE A 111 11.82 -11.13 -8.74
CA PHE A 111 11.36 -12.30 -7.99
C PHE A 111 10.44 -13.21 -8.79
N THR A 112 9.95 -12.77 -9.97
CA THR A 112 9.13 -13.57 -10.86
C THR A 112 9.98 -14.62 -11.60
N SER A 113 9.45 -15.83 -11.73
CA SER A 113 10.10 -16.90 -12.48
C SER A 113 10.39 -16.51 -13.93
N THR A 114 11.45 -17.03 -14.51
CA THR A 114 11.82 -16.74 -15.92
C THR A 114 10.70 -17.10 -16.88
N ARG A 115 9.94 -18.16 -16.59
CA ARG A 115 8.80 -18.62 -17.39
C ARG A 115 7.66 -17.59 -17.42
N ASP A 116 7.34 -17.00 -16.27
CA ASP A 116 6.14 -16.18 -16.11
C ASP A 116 6.42 -14.68 -16.27
N LYS A 117 7.71 -14.28 -16.44
CA LYS A 117 8.09 -12.87 -16.73
C LYS A 117 7.42 -12.32 -17.98
N ALA A 118 7.37 -13.09 -19.05
CA ALA A 118 6.74 -12.66 -20.32
C ALA A 118 5.23 -12.45 -20.14
N LEU A 119 4.56 -13.34 -19.39
CA LEU A 119 3.15 -13.22 -19.06
C LEU A 119 2.91 -11.97 -18.21
N LEU A 120 3.68 -11.79 -17.13
CA LEU A 120 3.59 -10.62 -16.27
C LEU A 120 3.74 -9.32 -17.07
N ASP A 121 4.80 -9.24 -17.91
CA ASP A 121 5.05 -8.07 -18.75
C ASP A 121 3.90 -7.77 -19.70
N SER A 122 3.30 -8.79 -20.31
CA SER A 122 2.15 -8.63 -21.22
C SER A 122 0.93 -8.05 -20.50
N LEU A 123 0.68 -8.49 -19.24
CA LEU A 123 -0.47 -8.10 -18.44
C LEU A 123 -0.37 -6.68 -17.87
N ILE A 124 0.86 -6.13 -17.70
CA ILE A 124 1.07 -4.80 -17.12
C ILE A 124 1.53 -3.76 -18.15
N SER A 125 1.94 -4.17 -19.36
CA SER A 125 2.61 -3.29 -20.34
C SER A 125 1.77 -2.07 -20.72
N LYS A 126 0.48 -2.27 -21.02
CA LYS A 126 -0.44 -1.17 -21.42
C LYS A 126 -0.67 -0.19 -20.30
N GLU A 127 -0.98 -0.69 -19.09
CA GLU A 127 -1.21 0.15 -17.92
C GLU A 127 0.06 0.94 -17.53
N LYS A 128 1.22 0.29 -17.58
CA LYS A 128 2.52 0.94 -17.35
C LYS A 128 2.82 2.03 -18.38
N CYS A 129 2.49 1.79 -19.66
CA CYS A 129 2.68 2.77 -20.73
C CYS A 129 1.80 4.01 -20.51
N HIS A 130 0.53 3.80 -20.20
CA HIS A 130 -0.47 4.84 -19.97
C HIS A 130 -0.58 5.30 -18.52
N TYR A 131 0.40 4.95 -17.69
CA TYR A 131 0.42 5.38 -16.29
C TYR A 131 0.42 6.90 -16.20
N CYS A 132 -0.58 7.42 -15.51
CA CYS A 132 -0.76 8.85 -15.25
C CYS A 132 -0.58 9.08 -13.75
N GLU A 133 0.61 9.54 -13.38
CA GLU A 133 0.93 9.89 -11.99
C GLU A 133 0.13 11.10 -11.50
N VAL A 134 -0.07 11.19 -10.19
CA VAL A 134 -0.53 12.44 -9.59
C VAL A 134 0.64 13.42 -9.53
N ARG A 135 0.33 14.71 -9.42
CA ARG A 135 1.38 15.74 -9.33
C ARG A 135 2.14 15.61 -8.00
N HIS A 136 3.46 15.57 -8.10
CA HIS A 136 4.38 15.55 -6.98
C HIS A 136 5.17 16.86 -6.91
N ASP A 137 5.24 17.45 -5.71
CA ASP A 137 6.05 18.65 -5.42
C ASP A 137 7.27 18.28 -4.55
N CYS A 138 7.36 17.04 -4.10
CA CYS A 138 8.46 16.50 -3.32
C CYS A 138 9.68 16.29 -4.21
N SER A 139 10.78 16.99 -3.94
CA SER A 139 12.02 16.91 -4.76
C SER A 139 12.81 15.62 -4.51
N GLU A 140 12.72 15.04 -3.32
CA GLU A 140 13.45 13.82 -2.94
C GLU A 140 12.75 12.53 -3.39
N GLY A 141 11.53 12.63 -3.96
CA GLY A 141 10.66 11.49 -4.25
C GLY A 141 9.80 11.09 -3.04
N VAL A 142 8.69 10.42 -3.34
CA VAL A 142 7.72 10.02 -2.30
C VAL A 142 8.28 8.90 -1.43
N VAL A 143 8.99 7.94 -2.03
CA VAL A 143 9.52 6.76 -1.32
C VAL A 143 10.54 7.17 -0.26
N ASP A 144 11.50 8.03 -0.62
CA ASP A 144 12.54 8.48 0.30
C ASP A 144 11.96 9.39 1.39
N MET A 145 11.00 10.25 1.02
CA MET A 145 10.28 11.09 1.99
C MET A 145 9.51 10.23 3.00
N LEU A 146 8.82 9.18 2.56
CA LEU A 146 8.11 8.25 3.45
C LEU A 146 9.06 7.61 4.46
N TRP A 147 10.24 7.17 4.00
CA TRP A 147 11.23 6.53 4.87
C TRP A 147 11.80 7.48 5.91
N LYS A 148 12.11 8.73 5.51
CA LYS A 148 12.55 9.79 6.40
C LYS A 148 11.50 10.09 7.48
N LEU A 149 10.26 10.34 7.08
CA LEU A 149 9.16 10.61 8.00
C LEU A 149 8.87 9.42 8.95
N ALA A 150 9.01 8.18 8.47
CA ALA A 150 8.89 7.00 9.32
C ALA A 150 9.98 6.97 10.42
N GLY A 151 11.19 7.41 10.10
CA GLY A 151 12.27 7.61 11.07
C GLY A 151 11.91 8.62 12.15
N ASP A 152 11.34 9.77 11.75
CA ASP A 152 10.92 10.85 12.65
C ASP A 152 9.78 10.39 13.58
N ILE A 153 8.80 9.67 13.05
CA ILE A 153 7.70 9.08 13.83
C ILE A 153 8.25 8.10 14.86
N ARG A 154 9.10 7.15 14.43
CA ARG A 154 9.70 6.15 15.31
C ARG A 154 10.50 6.77 16.45
N SER A 155 11.24 7.81 16.14
CA SER A 155 12.09 8.51 17.11
C SER A 155 11.35 9.58 17.90
N ARG A 156 10.05 9.81 17.63
CA ARG A 156 9.20 10.88 18.20
C ARG A 156 9.89 12.24 18.13
N THR A 157 10.45 12.56 16.96
CA THR A 157 11.16 13.81 16.73
C THR A 157 10.20 14.87 16.23
N GLU A 158 10.22 16.04 16.87
CA GLU A 158 9.53 17.23 16.37
C GLU A 158 10.22 17.70 15.09
N ILE A 159 9.45 18.00 14.04
CA ILE A 159 9.97 18.41 12.74
C ILE A 159 9.29 19.68 12.25
N THR A 160 10.01 20.45 11.44
CA THR A 160 9.43 21.56 10.69
C THR A 160 9.34 21.15 9.22
N ILE A 161 8.12 21.17 8.68
CA ILE A 161 7.86 20.88 7.26
C ILE A 161 7.58 22.18 6.51
N THR A 162 8.08 22.26 5.27
CA THR A 162 7.62 23.24 4.28
C THR A 162 6.65 22.54 3.33
N TYR A 163 5.46 23.10 3.17
CA TYR A 163 4.31 22.44 2.59
C TYR A 163 3.56 23.35 1.61
N TYR A 164 3.08 22.79 0.48
CA TYR A 164 2.16 23.50 -0.44
C TYR A 164 0.71 23.17 -0.12
N LYS A 165 -0.07 24.21 0.26
CA LYS A 165 -1.54 24.10 0.42
C LYS A 165 -2.23 23.81 -0.92
N MET A 166 -3.56 23.56 -0.87
CA MET A 166 -4.37 23.35 -2.08
C MET A 166 -4.35 24.57 -3.03
N ASN A 167 -4.35 25.78 -2.49
CA ASN A 167 -4.25 27.06 -3.22
C ASN A 167 -2.81 27.40 -3.66
N ARG A 168 -1.86 26.46 -3.46
CA ARG A 168 -0.45 26.60 -3.80
C ARG A 168 0.35 27.58 -2.94
N ASP A 169 -0.21 28.08 -1.85
CA ASP A 169 0.56 28.83 -0.87
C ASP A 169 1.61 27.93 -0.23
N ARG A 170 2.82 28.45 -0.14
CA ARG A 170 3.92 27.79 0.58
C ARG A 170 3.86 28.20 2.05
N VAL A 171 3.73 27.22 2.92
CA VAL A 171 3.65 27.42 4.37
C VAL A 171 4.64 26.52 5.09
N THR A 172 4.98 26.94 6.32
CA THR A 172 5.86 26.17 7.20
C THR A 172 5.11 25.85 8.46
N HIS A 173 5.21 24.60 8.93
CA HIS A 173 4.60 24.12 10.16
C HIS A 173 5.60 23.32 10.96
N THR A 174 5.67 23.60 12.26
CA THR A 174 6.35 22.72 13.23
C THR A 174 5.32 21.74 13.76
N ILE A 175 5.62 20.45 13.62
CA ILE A 175 4.68 19.35 13.85
C ILE A 175 5.31 18.20 14.62
N ARG A 176 4.45 17.43 15.26
CA ARG A 176 4.74 16.18 15.95
C ARG A 176 4.16 15.02 15.14
N PRO A 177 4.95 14.37 14.30
CA PRO A 177 4.46 13.33 13.39
C PRO A 177 4.12 12.05 14.15
N VAL A 178 2.95 11.45 13.87
CA VAL A 178 2.46 10.26 14.60
C VAL A 178 2.18 9.06 13.71
N SER A 179 1.79 9.26 12.45
CA SER A 179 1.51 8.14 11.54
C SER A 179 1.59 8.54 10.07
N ILE A 180 1.70 7.54 9.20
CA ILE A 180 1.59 7.68 7.74
C ILE A 180 0.45 6.78 7.26
N MET A 181 -0.51 7.35 6.53
CA MET A 181 -1.61 6.61 5.93
C MET A 181 -1.65 6.80 4.42
N PHE A 182 -1.99 5.73 3.70
CA PHE A 182 -2.36 5.82 2.28
C PHE A 182 -3.88 5.88 2.14
N SER A 183 -4.37 6.86 1.39
CA SER A 183 -5.79 7.01 1.07
C SER A 183 -5.96 7.55 -0.35
N GLU A 184 -6.83 6.92 -1.13
CA GLU A 184 -7.09 7.21 -2.54
C GLU A 184 -5.81 7.13 -3.39
N TYR A 185 -5.17 8.26 -3.66
CA TYR A 185 -3.97 8.38 -4.51
C TYR A 185 -2.75 8.92 -3.76
N TYR A 186 -2.88 9.19 -2.44
CA TYR A 186 -1.87 9.96 -1.72
C TYR A 186 -1.48 9.29 -0.41
N PHE A 187 -0.21 9.45 -0.06
CA PHE A 187 0.25 9.24 1.30
C PHE A 187 0.04 10.50 2.11
N TYR A 188 -0.47 10.34 3.31
CA TYR A 188 -0.72 11.39 4.27
C TYR A 188 0.13 11.19 5.51
N LEU A 189 0.88 12.22 5.88
CA LEU A 189 1.48 12.33 7.18
C LEU A 189 0.42 12.85 8.15
N ILE A 190 0.19 12.12 9.22
CA ILE A 190 -0.68 12.52 10.30
C ILE A 190 0.19 13.06 11.43
N ALA A 191 -0.14 14.24 11.91
CA ALA A 191 0.64 14.93 12.91
C ALA A 191 -0.22 15.81 13.78
N TYR A 192 0.31 16.23 14.93
CA TYR A 192 -0.21 17.33 15.72
C TYR A 192 0.64 18.56 15.47
N LYS A 193 0.05 19.76 15.42
CA LYS A 193 0.83 20.99 15.38
C LYS A 193 1.49 21.21 16.73
N ALA A 194 2.76 21.64 16.73
CA ALA A 194 3.50 21.84 17.96
C ALA A 194 2.88 22.92 18.87
N GLU A 195 2.23 23.92 18.27
CA GLU A 195 1.54 25.03 18.91
C GLU A 195 0.11 24.73 19.37
N ASP A 196 -0.46 23.57 19.00
CA ASP A 196 -1.85 23.21 19.27
C ASP A 196 -1.93 22.23 20.45
N GLU A 197 -2.36 22.72 21.59
CA GLU A 197 -2.56 21.94 22.82
C GLU A 197 -3.84 21.08 22.79
N SER A 198 -4.72 21.26 21.79
CA SER A 198 -5.92 20.43 21.64
C SER A 198 -5.63 19.04 21.11
N TYR A 199 -4.40 18.81 20.60
CA TYR A 199 -4.00 17.57 19.94
C TYR A 199 -4.98 17.13 18.85
N SER A 200 -5.51 18.10 18.11
CA SER A 200 -6.33 17.81 16.94
C SER A 200 -5.45 17.33 15.78
N PRO A 201 -5.67 16.13 15.22
CA PRO A 201 -4.83 15.61 14.17
C PRO A 201 -4.99 16.42 12.87
N VAL A 202 -3.87 16.73 12.25
CA VAL A 202 -3.79 17.38 10.93
C VAL A 202 -3.18 16.41 9.91
N TYR A 203 -3.61 16.54 8.66
CA TYR A 203 -3.25 15.63 7.57
C TYR A 203 -2.48 16.39 6.51
N PHE A 204 -1.21 16.00 6.28
CA PHE A 204 -0.36 16.59 5.25
C PHE A 204 -0.12 15.58 4.15
N ARG A 205 -0.43 15.90 2.92
CA ARG A 205 -0.06 15.06 1.78
C ARG A 205 1.45 15.04 1.63
N VAL A 206 2.05 13.85 1.67
CA VAL A 206 3.51 13.68 1.62
C VAL A 206 4.10 14.24 0.32
N ASP A 207 3.41 14.05 -0.81
CA ASP A 207 3.81 14.56 -2.12
C ASP A 207 3.86 16.09 -2.23
N ARG A 208 3.31 16.83 -1.26
CA ARG A 208 3.35 18.30 -1.17
C ARG A 208 4.39 18.83 -0.18
N ILE A 209 5.08 17.95 0.53
CA ILE A 209 6.16 18.34 1.44
C ILE A 209 7.43 18.57 0.61
N THR A 210 7.97 19.79 0.66
CA THR A 210 9.18 20.15 -0.11
C THR A 210 10.45 20.11 0.70
N SER A 211 10.35 20.22 2.02
CA SER A 211 11.49 20.06 2.92
C SER A 211 11.07 19.65 4.31
N VAL A 212 11.93 18.92 4.99
CA VAL A 212 11.78 18.51 6.39
C VAL A 212 13.05 18.89 7.14
N VAL A 213 12.88 19.62 8.23
CA VAL A 213 13.97 19.98 9.16
C VAL A 213 13.69 19.31 10.49
N GLU A 214 14.57 18.39 10.89
CA GLU A 214 14.46 17.69 12.18
C GLU A 214 14.95 18.61 13.31
N HIS A 215 14.22 18.61 14.42
CA HIS A 215 14.65 19.27 15.64
C HIS A 215 15.33 18.26 16.58
N ARG A 216 16.16 18.77 17.47
CA ARG A 216 16.73 17.91 18.55
C ARG A 216 15.68 17.57 19.62
N THR A 217 14.54 18.24 19.58
CA THR A 217 13.45 18.08 20.55
C THR A 217 12.69 16.79 20.27
N LYS A 218 12.55 15.98 21.29
CA LYS A 218 11.63 14.83 21.31
C LYS A 218 10.32 15.25 21.93
N PHE A 219 9.21 14.68 21.45
CA PHE A 219 7.90 14.91 22.00
C PHE A 219 7.33 13.64 22.64
N GLU A 220 6.50 13.84 23.64
CA GLU A 220 5.65 12.80 24.21
C GLU A 220 4.20 13.21 24.02
N LEU A 221 3.34 12.23 23.77
CA LEU A 221 1.91 12.47 23.72
C LEU A 221 1.36 12.38 25.15
N PRO A 222 0.44 13.26 25.54
CA PRO A 222 -0.20 13.20 26.84
C PRO A 222 -0.91 11.86 27.07
N HIS A 223 -1.05 11.45 28.31
CA HIS A 223 -1.84 10.28 28.68
C HIS A 223 -3.27 10.38 28.13
N GLY A 224 -3.72 9.36 27.40
CA GLY A 224 -5.03 9.33 26.76
C GLY A 224 -5.07 9.90 25.34
N VAL A 225 -4.00 10.54 24.86
CA VAL A 225 -3.81 10.90 23.46
C VAL A 225 -3.06 9.75 22.79
N ASP A 226 -3.78 8.67 22.48
CA ASP A 226 -3.26 7.57 21.67
C ASP A 226 -3.83 7.69 20.26
N PHE A 227 -2.95 7.67 19.26
CA PHE A 227 -3.37 7.73 17.86
C PHE A 227 -3.50 6.32 17.30
N ASP A 228 -4.76 5.88 17.13
CA ASP A 228 -5.09 4.61 16.47
C ASP A 228 -5.42 4.85 15.00
N GLU A 229 -4.41 4.59 14.13
CA GLU A 229 -4.58 4.71 12.67
C GLU A 229 -5.58 3.69 12.11
N GLY A 230 -5.68 2.52 12.72
CA GLY A 230 -6.64 1.48 12.31
C GLY A 230 -8.07 1.90 12.58
N ALA A 231 -8.35 2.50 13.75
CA ALA A 231 -9.64 3.06 14.09
C ALA A 231 -9.99 4.24 13.18
N LEU A 232 -9.03 5.16 12.95
CA LEU A 232 -9.26 6.29 12.05
C LEU A 232 -9.56 5.82 10.63
N ARG A 233 -8.81 4.85 10.11
CA ARG A 233 -8.99 4.32 8.74
C ARG A 233 -10.40 3.80 8.48
N LYS A 234 -11.05 3.22 9.48
CA LYS A 234 -12.43 2.72 9.36
C LYS A 234 -13.46 3.84 9.25
N LYS A 235 -13.18 5.02 9.80
CA LYS A 235 -14.14 6.10 9.99
C LYS A 235 -13.94 7.26 9.02
N ILE A 236 -12.70 7.52 8.57
CA ILE A 236 -12.38 8.70 7.76
C ILE A 236 -12.62 8.44 6.27
N GLN A 237 -13.21 9.46 5.59
CA GLN A 237 -13.36 9.47 4.15
C GLN A 237 -12.56 10.65 3.56
N PHE A 238 -11.82 10.38 2.46
CA PHE A 238 -11.02 11.39 1.73
C PHE A 238 -10.02 12.22 2.56
N MET A 239 -9.67 11.76 3.77
CA MET A 239 -8.72 12.43 4.68
C MET A 239 -9.08 13.89 5.00
N PHE A 240 -10.37 14.20 5.11
CA PHE A 240 -10.83 15.49 5.59
C PHE A 240 -10.97 15.47 7.13
N PRO A 241 -10.39 16.46 7.83
CA PRO A 241 -10.50 16.55 9.27
C PRO A 241 -11.92 16.91 9.73
N GLY A 242 -12.19 16.74 11.00
CA GLY A 242 -13.45 17.09 11.63
C GLY A 242 -13.67 16.35 12.94
N VAL A 243 -14.91 16.06 13.26
CA VAL A 243 -15.31 15.36 14.48
C VAL A 243 -15.87 13.97 14.17
N CYS A 244 -15.85 13.10 15.16
CA CYS A 244 -16.50 11.81 15.10
C CYS A 244 -18.01 11.99 15.28
N ARG A 245 -18.81 11.39 14.39
CA ARG A 245 -20.28 11.41 14.49
C ARG A 245 -20.88 10.09 14.03
N ILE A 246 -22.06 9.77 14.53
CA ILE A 246 -22.88 8.65 14.03
C ILE A 246 -23.91 9.24 13.08
N ILE A 247 -23.91 8.76 11.84
CA ILE A 247 -24.88 9.18 10.82
C ILE A 247 -25.83 8.05 10.49
N ARG A 248 -27.06 8.42 10.08
CA ARG A 248 -28.04 7.48 9.51
C ARG A 248 -28.53 7.97 8.16
N PHE A 249 -28.67 7.06 7.23
CA PHE A 249 -29.18 7.37 5.89
C PHE A 249 -29.93 6.18 5.29
N GLU A 250 -30.93 6.46 4.46
CA GLU A 250 -31.55 5.46 3.59
C GLU A 250 -30.71 5.34 2.31
N PHE A 251 -30.53 4.12 1.85
CA PHE A 251 -29.88 3.81 0.58
C PHE A 251 -30.80 2.95 -0.30
N SER A 252 -31.02 3.39 -1.55
CA SER A 252 -31.86 2.72 -2.55
C SER A 252 -31.10 2.38 -3.85
N GLY A 253 -29.79 2.46 -3.84
CA GLY A 253 -28.95 2.17 -5.00
C GLY A 253 -28.78 0.68 -5.30
N PRO A 254 -28.13 0.32 -6.40
CA PRO A 254 -28.08 -1.05 -6.92
C PRO A 254 -27.21 -1.99 -6.08
N SER A 255 -26.27 -1.48 -5.27
CA SER A 255 -25.34 -2.30 -4.51
C SER A 255 -25.15 -1.78 -3.09
N LEU A 256 -25.89 -2.35 -2.15
CA LEU A 256 -25.70 -2.08 -0.72
C LEU A 256 -24.29 -2.51 -0.26
N GLN A 257 -23.77 -3.62 -0.83
CA GLN A 257 -22.42 -4.10 -0.49
C GLN A 257 -21.34 -3.05 -0.78
N ALA A 258 -21.46 -2.29 -1.86
CA ALA A 258 -20.50 -1.22 -2.18
C ALA A 258 -20.48 -0.09 -1.13
N ILE A 259 -21.63 0.20 -0.50
CA ILE A 259 -21.72 1.13 0.63
C ILE A 259 -21.01 0.56 1.86
N LEU A 260 -21.29 -0.72 2.20
CA LEU A 260 -20.69 -1.38 3.37
C LEU A 260 -19.18 -1.55 3.20
N ASP A 261 -18.69 -1.87 2.01
CA ASP A 261 -17.26 -1.96 1.70
C ASP A 261 -16.56 -0.60 1.86
N ARG A 262 -17.24 0.48 1.50
CA ARG A 262 -16.72 1.84 1.63
C ARG A 262 -16.76 2.37 3.06
N LEU A 263 -17.74 1.98 3.85
CA LEU A 263 -17.95 2.40 5.22
C LEU A 263 -17.83 1.21 6.17
N PRO A 264 -16.61 0.83 6.60
CA PRO A 264 -16.40 -0.38 7.40
C PRO A 264 -17.09 -0.39 8.77
N THR A 265 -17.54 0.78 9.25
CA THR A 265 -18.33 0.94 10.48
C THR A 265 -19.83 0.85 10.25
N ALA A 266 -20.26 0.71 8.99
CA ALA A 266 -21.68 0.72 8.64
C ALA A 266 -22.40 -0.56 9.11
N VAL A 267 -23.58 -0.37 9.67
CA VAL A 267 -24.50 -1.43 10.08
C VAL A 267 -25.85 -1.17 9.40
N VAL A 268 -26.44 -2.21 8.84
CA VAL A 268 -27.80 -2.16 8.29
C VAL A 268 -28.78 -2.35 9.42
N LEU A 269 -29.61 -1.35 9.69
CA LEU A 269 -30.62 -1.38 10.75
C LEU A 269 -31.92 -2.01 10.28
N ASP A 270 -32.34 -1.74 9.02
CA ASP A 270 -33.57 -2.26 8.42
C ASP A 270 -33.45 -2.33 6.90
N ILE A 271 -34.20 -3.22 6.29
CA ILE A 271 -34.39 -3.28 4.83
C ILE A 271 -35.89 -3.41 4.56
N SER A 272 -36.51 -2.37 4.04
CA SER A 272 -37.93 -2.33 3.72
C SER A 272 -38.20 -1.51 2.45
N GLY A 273 -39.17 -1.92 1.66
CA GLY A 273 -39.61 -1.18 0.46
C GLY A 273 -38.51 -0.93 -0.57
N GLY A 274 -37.51 -1.81 -0.66
CA GLY A 274 -36.37 -1.65 -1.59
C GLY A 274 -35.32 -0.63 -1.12
N LYS A 275 -35.38 -0.23 0.16
CA LYS A 275 -34.42 0.68 0.79
C LYS A 275 -33.77 0.02 1.99
N ALA A 276 -32.51 0.32 2.20
CA ALA A 276 -31.77 -0.06 3.40
C ALA A 276 -31.55 1.16 4.28
N LEU A 277 -31.89 1.07 5.57
CA LEU A 277 -31.51 2.04 6.58
C LEU A 277 -30.15 1.66 7.13
N VAL A 278 -29.17 2.53 6.94
CA VAL A 278 -27.77 2.30 7.32
C VAL A 278 -27.36 3.30 8.39
N GLU A 279 -26.71 2.81 9.44
CA GLU A 279 -26.03 3.62 10.45
C GLU A 279 -24.51 3.42 10.31
N ALA A 280 -23.73 4.50 10.41
CA ALA A 280 -22.28 4.43 10.36
C ALA A 280 -21.63 5.46 11.29
N GLU A 281 -20.57 5.04 11.99
CA GLU A 281 -19.71 5.96 12.71
C GLU A 281 -18.64 6.49 11.75
N VAL A 282 -18.55 7.81 11.59
CA VAL A 282 -17.68 8.48 10.64
C VAL A 282 -16.86 9.59 11.30
N TYR A 283 -15.71 9.92 10.71
CA TYR A 283 -14.86 11.00 11.16
C TYR A 283 -14.64 12.01 10.04
N GLY A 284 -14.81 13.29 10.36
CA GLY A 284 -14.54 14.39 9.45
C GLY A 284 -15.66 14.69 8.45
N THR A 285 -15.39 15.67 7.59
CA THR A 285 -16.38 16.18 6.63
C THR A 285 -16.40 15.41 5.30
N GLY A 286 -15.43 14.51 5.07
CA GLY A 286 -15.33 13.74 3.83
C GLY A 286 -16.52 12.84 3.56
N ILE A 287 -17.22 12.41 4.59
CA ILE A 287 -18.44 11.60 4.44
C ILE A 287 -19.52 12.32 3.62
N MET A 288 -19.66 13.64 3.76
CA MET A 288 -20.60 14.43 2.97
C MET A 288 -20.32 14.30 1.47
N MET A 289 -19.06 14.43 1.07
CA MET A 289 -18.64 14.28 -0.33
C MET A 289 -18.97 12.89 -0.86
N TYR A 290 -18.74 11.86 -0.04
CA TYR A 290 -19.05 10.49 -0.41
C TYR A 290 -20.55 10.28 -0.60
N LEU A 291 -21.38 10.73 0.33
CA LEU A 291 -22.84 10.58 0.22
C LEU A 291 -23.41 11.39 -0.96
N LEU A 292 -22.92 12.60 -1.22
CA LEU A 292 -23.28 13.41 -2.40
C LEU A 292 -22.93 12.68 -3.70
N SER A 293 -21.82 11.95 -3.76
CA SER A 293 -21.45 11.18 -4.95
C SER A 293 -22.40 10.04 -5.29
N GLN A 294 -23.25 9.61 -4.34
CA GLN A 294 -24.26 8.58 -4.54
C GLN A 294 -25.56 9.13 -5.20
N GLY A 295 -25.64 10.45 -5.36
CA GLY A 295 -26.78 11.10 -6.00
C GLY A 295 -28.09 10.85 -5.27
N SER A 296 -29.16 10.56 -6.03
CA SER A 296 -30.51 10.37 -5.50
C SER A 296 -30.71 9.03 -4.74
N TRP A 297 -29.71 8.17 -4.73
CA TRP A 297 -29.81 6.88 -4.01
C TRP A 297 -29.65 7.01 -2.50
N VAL A 298 -29.18 8.16 -2.02
CA VAL A 298 -28.96 8.42 -0.59
C VAL A 298 -29.90 9.51 -0.11
N LYS A 299 -30.52 9.26 1.05
CA LYS A 299 -31.24 10.25 1.84
C LYS A 299 -30.72 10.24 3.26
N VAL A 300 -30.05 11.31 3.67
CA VAL A 300 -29.55 11.47 5.05
C VAL A 300 -30.72 11.67 6.00
N ILE A 301 -30.71 10.96 7.14
CA ILE A 301 -31.81 10.92 8.11
C ILE A 301 -31.41 11.55 9.44
N ALA A 302 -30.16 11.30 9.89
CA ALA A 302 -29.69 11.77 11.18
C ALA A 302 -28.15 11.91 11.17
N PRO A 303 -27.58 12.72 12.08
CA PRO A 303 -28.27 13.62 13.03
C PRO A 303 -28.81 14.89 12.33
N ASP A 304 -29.66 15.65 12.98
CA ASP A 304 -30.38 16.79 12.40
C ASP A 304 -29.41 17.89 11.88
N ASP A 305 -28.34 18.17 12.63
CA ASP A 305 -27.31 19.13 12.21
C ASP A 305 -26.65 18.70 10.89
N PHE A 306 -26.34 17.43 10.74
CA PHE A 306 -25.75 16.90 9.50
C PHE A 306 -26.75 16.87 8.34
N VAL A 307 -28.04 16.63 8.62
CA VAL A 307 -29.12 16.74 7.61
C VAL A 307 -29.21 18.16 7.07
N GLU A 308 -29.14 19.17 7.93
CA GLU A 308 -29.19 20.57 7.52
C GLU A 308 -27.92 20.99 6.75
N GLU A 309 -26.71 20.54 7.21
CA GLU A 309 -25.46 20.73 6.45
C GLU A 309 -25.58 20.13 5.03
N TYR A 310 -26.13 18.92 4.92
CA TYR A 310 -26.30 18.20 3.65
C TYR A 310 -27.30 18.91 2.71
N LYS A 311 -28.45 19.38 3.24
CA LYS A 311 -29.44 20.17 2.49
C LYS A 311 -28.85 21.49 2.00
N ALA A 312 -28.09 22.18 2.85
CA ALA A 312 -27.44 23.45 2.48
C ALA A 312 -26.48 23.25 1.30
N GLU A 313 -25.71 22.14 1.28
CA GLU A 313 -24.81 21.84 0.19
C GLU A 313 -25.56 21.49 -1.11
N LEU A 314 -26.63 20.69 -1.03
CA LEU A 314 -27.51 20.42 -2.17
C LEU A 314 -28.10 21.71 -2.76
N ASN A 315 -28.55 22.65 -1.92
CA ASN A 315 -29.07 23.93 -2.39
C ASN A 315 -28.00 24.78 -3.09
N LYS A 316 -26.74 24.80 -2.60
CA LYS A 316 -25.63 25.43 -3.28
C LYS A 316 -25.37 24.81 -4.66
N MET A 317 -25.42 23.46 -4.74
CA MET A 317 -25.25 22.75 -6.01
C MET A 317 -26.36 23.14 -7.01
N ILE A 318 -27.63 23.15 -6.59
CA ILE A 318 -28.76 23.54 -7.43
C ILE A 318 -28.61 25.00 -7.88
N GLY A 319 -28.21 25.89 -6.97
CA GLY A 319 -28.02 27.32 -7.26
C GLY A 319 -26.96 27.63 -8.33
N GLN A 320 -26.08 26.68 -8.68
CA GLN A 320 -25.12 26.83 -9.77
C GLN A 320 -25.76 26.62 -11.15
N TYR A 321 -26.99 26.08 -11.22
CA TYR A 321 -27.71 25.81 -12.47
C TYR A 321 -28.94 26.71 -12.69
N MET A 322 -29.22 27.58 -11.74
CA MET A 322 -30.24 28.62 -11.82
C MET A 322 -29.65 29.97 -12.29
#